data_c7ccbcbd049c1167fdb15aae0e06e98c
#
_entry.id   c7ccbcbd049c1167fdb15aae0e06e98c
#
_cell.length_a   1.000
_cell.length_b   1.000
_cell.length_c   1.000
_cell.angle_alpha   90.00
_cell.angle_beta   90.00
_cell.angle_gamma   90.00
#
_symmetry.space_group_name_H-M   'P 1'
#
loop_
_entity.id
_entity.type
_entity.pdbx_description
1 polymer ?
#
loop_
_entity_poly.entity_id
_entity_poly.type
_entity_poly.pdbx_seq_one_letter_code
_entity_poly.pdbx_strand_id
1 'polypeptide(L)'
;MIQEQAYEALCQQLRHVYPLVEVRQKYDAMDGLFNLYTKDIPKVCFTALMENRNKQRIIRSYNGLVLLEVNNLAGFEEAEAVRKGASQIPHTLLAFVGASGRSVKIVCRGELFDGGLPENDDDISRFHTNLYEKARVAYNMQLGVTIEKLEPTLDRDCYISCDPNLYYNPSAQPFYTDCDDVTKAVQPLTLYAEKQDKLMPGSDNGHAMNLIFEYCLSKAYDDTVGISEEEGRTHLILTRLAGYCQESGLAMAVAQRFAMFSHTLGKEPDVVKKVLENA
;
A
#
# COMPACT_ATOMS: atom_id res chain seq x y z
N MET A 1 -15.46 14.58 0.05
CA MET A 1 -16.00 13.37 0.70
C MET A 1 -17.38 13.12 0.10
N ILE A 2 -17.58 11.94 -0.45
CA ILE A 2 -18.93 11.50 -0.81
C ILE A 2 -19.65 11.26 0.52
N GLN A 3 -20.72 12.00 0.77
CA GLN A 3 -21.54 11.75 1.95
C GLN A 3 -22.11 10.32 1.84
N GLU A 4 -22.23 9.60 2.95
CA GLU A 4 -22.72 8.23 2.99
C GLU A 4 -24.04 8.04 2.21
N GLN A 5 -24.95 8.98 2.33
CA GLN A 5 -26.20 9.02 1.56
C GLN A 5 -26.00 9.13 0.05
N ALA A 6 -24.99 9.88 -0.41
CA ALA A 6 -24.68 10.00 -1.83
C ALA A 6 -24.07 8.70 -2.38
N TYR A 7 -23.26 8.00 -1.56
CA TYR A 7 -22.73 6.70 -1.91
C TYR A 7 -23.83 5.64 -1.97
N GLU A 8 -24.74 5.60 -1.01
CA GLU A 8 -25.88 4.68 -1.04
C GLU A 8 -26.79 4.92 -2.26
N ALA A 9 -27.08 6.18 -2.59
CA ALA A 9 -27.85 6.52 -3.77
C ALA A 9 -27.16 6.07 -5.07
N LEU A 10 -25.83 6.27 -5.16
CA LEU A 10 -25.02 5.81 -6.28
C LEU A 10 -25.02 4.27 -6.35
N CYS A 11 -24.88 3.59 -5.22
CA CYS A 11 -24.96 2.15 -5.16
C CYS A 11 -26.31 1.61 -5.61
N GLN A 12 -27.41 2.26 -5.24
CA GLN A 12 -28.76 1.90 -5.68
C GLN A 12 -28.94 2.08 -7.19
N GLN A 13 -28.45 3.19 -7.76
CA GLN A 13 -28.46 3.42 -9.20
C GLN A 13 -27.66 2.36 -9.96
N LEU A 14 -26.44 2.07 -9.48
CA LEU A 14 -25.57 1.06 -10.10
C LEU A 14 -26.17 -0.34 -10.02
N ARG A 15 -26.86 -0.69 -8.92
CA ARG A 15 -27.59 -1.98 -8.81
C ARG A 15 -28.74 -2.09 -9.79
N HIS A 16 -29.39 -0.99 -10.08
CA HIS A 16 -30.53 -0.97 -11.00
C HIS A 16 -30.11 -1.11 -12.47
N VAL A 17 -29.00 -0.46 -12.82
CA VAL A 17 -28.44 -0.47 -14.18
C VAL A 17 -27.58 -1.72 -14.44
N TYR A 18 -26.83 -2.15 -13.41
CA TYR A 18 -25.92 -3.30 -13.47
C TYR A 18 -26.15 -4.18 -12.23
N PRO A 19 -26.95 -5.24 -12.34
CA PRO A 19 -27.02 -6.21 -11.26
C PRO A 19 -25.65 -6.87 -11.09
N LEU A 20 -24.86 -6.35 -10.16
CA LEU A 20 -23.45 -6.73 -9.92
C LEU A 20 -23.27 -8.23 -9.74
N VAL A 21 -24.28 -8.91 -9.18
CA VAL A 21 -24.28 -10.37 -9.03
C VAL A 21 -24.31 -11.07 -10.38
N GLU A 22 -25.15 -10.61 -11.33
CA GLU A 22 -25.23 -11.18 -12.67
C GLU A 22 -24.01 -10.83 -13.53
N VAL A 23 -23.47 -9.61 -13.36
CA VAL A 23 -22.23 -9.20 -14.05
C VAL A 23 -21.05 -10.03 -13.53
N ARG A 24 -20.98 -10.28 -12.22
CA ARG A 24 -19.94 -11.15 -11.63
C ARG A 24 -20.03 -12.58 -12.10
N GLN A 25 -21.24 -13.16 -12.14
CA GLN A 25 -21.46 -14.52 -12.64
C GLN A 25 -21.15 -14.65 -14.14
N LYS A 26 -21.46 -13.62 -14.93
CA LYS A 26 -21.13 -13.58 -16.36
C LYS A 26 -19.66 -13.33 -16.62
N TYR A 27 -18.97 -12.61 -15.72
CA TYR A 27 -17.53 -12.39 -15.83
C TYR A 27 -16.73 -13.69 -15.66
N ASP A 28 -17.11 -14.53 -14.70
CA ASP A 28 -16.48 -15.85 -14.52
C ASP A 28 -16.70 -16.78 -15.72
N ALA A 29 -17.76 -16.55 -16.51
CA ALA A 29 -18.09 -17.34 -17.68
C ALA A 29 -17.49 -16.81 -19.00
N MET A 30 -17.07 -15.52 -19.08
CA MET A 30 -16.75 -14.87 -20.36
C MET A 30 -15.74 -13.72 -20.20
N ASP A 31 -14.45 -14.00 -20.19
CA ASP A 31 -13.34 -13.04 -20.08
C ASP A 31 -13.40 -11.81 -21.02
N GLY A 32 -14.12 -11.89 -22.13
CA GLY A 32 -14.22 -10.80 -23.12
C GLY A 32 -15.31 -9.77 -22.88
N LEU A 33 -16.31 -10.04 -22.02
CA LEU A 33 -17.47 -9.17 -21.85
C LEU A 33 -17.27 -8.12 -20.77
N PHE A 34 -16.32 -8.28 -19.88
CA PHE A 34 -16.04 -7.30 -18.82
C PHE A 34 -15.78 -5.89 -19.40
N ASN A 35 -14.99 -5.79 -20.45
CA ASN A 35 -14.67 -4.53 -21.13
C ASN A 35 -15.89 -3.84 -21.77
N LEU A 36 -16.93 -4.58 -22.13
CA LEU A 36 -18.18 -4.02 -22.67
C LEU A 36 -19.03 -3.41 -21.57
N TYR A 37 -19.08 -4.05 -20.40
CA TYR A 37 -19.89 -3.59 -19.26
C TYR A 37 -19.23 -2.51 -18.42
N THR A 38 -17.88 -2.41 -18.44
CA THR A 38 -17.16 -1.40 -17.64
C THR A 38 -17.09 -0.04 -18.29
N LYS A 39 -17.43 0.10 -19.57
CA LYS A 39 -17.38 1.40 -20.28
C LYS A 39 -18.18 2.52 -19.62
N ASP A 40 -19.31 2.15 -19.02
CA ASP A 40 -20.25 3.11 -18.43
C ASP A 40 -20.14 3.19 -16.90
N ILE A 41 -19.25 2.40 -16.27
CA ILE A 41 -19.04 2.48 -14.83
C ILE A 41 -18.20 3.72 -14.53
N PRO A 42 -18.71 4.63 -13.69
CA PRO A 42 -17.93 5.80 -13.27
C PRO A 42 -16.63 5.38 -12.58
N LYS A 43 -15.61 6.23 -12.75
CA LYS A 43 -14.32 6.07 -12.09
C LYS A 43 -14.12 7.15 -11.05
N VAL A 44 -13.41 6.82 -9.99
CA VAL A 44 -13.00 7.75 -8.94
C VAL A 44 -11.48 7.78 -8.82
N CYS A 45 -10.94 9.00 -8.73
CA CYS A 45 -9.56 9.25 -8.35
C CYS A 45 -9.55 9.71 -6.88
N PHE A 46 -8.97 8.92 -5.99
CA PHE A 46 -8.85 9.27 -4.58
C PHE A 46 -7.66 10.20 -4.33
N THR A 47 -6.60 10.02 -5.08
CA THR A 47 -5.30 10.69 -4.91
C THR A 47 -5.39 12.19 -5.11
N ALA A 48 -6.14 12.63 -6.12
CA ALA A 48 -6.21 14.04 -6.49
C ALA A 48 -7.60 14.44 -7.02
N LEU A 49 -7.92 15.71 -6.86
CA LEU A 49 -9.05 16.32 -7.56
C LEU A 49 -8.61 16.64 -8.99
N MET A 50 -9.28 16.01 -9.94
CA MET A 50 -8.98 16.14 -11.36
C MET A 50 -9.95 17.10 -12.05
N GLU A 51 -9.43 17.90 -12.98
CA GLU A 51 -10.23 18.72 -13.90
C GLU A 51 -9.95 18.31 -15.34
N ASN A 52 -10.98 18.24 -16.14
CA ASN A 52 -10.86 18.06 -17.58
C ASN A 52 -10.82 19.42 -18.28
N ARG A 53 -9.66 19.81 -18.82
CA ARG A 53 -9.48 21.05 -19.57
C ARG A 53 -8.90 20.73 -20.95
N ASN A 54 -9.58 21.14 -22.00
CA ASN A 54 -9.13 20.90 -23.39
C ASN A 54 -8.78 19.43 -23.68
N LYS A 55 -9.58 18.49 -23.18
CA LYS A 55 -9.36 17.02 -23.29
C LYS A 55 -8.12 16.49 -22.53
N GLN A 56 -7.51 17.31 -21.68
CA GLN A 56 -6.42 16.90 -20.79
C GLN A 56 -6.93 16.85 -19.36
N ARG A 57 -6.49 15.82 -18.61
CA ARG A 57 -6.73 15.75 -17.16
C ARG A 57 -5.64 16.54 -16.45
N ILE A 58 -6.07 17.51 -15.66
CA ILE A 58 -5.18 18.38 -14.89
C ILE A 58 -5.46 18.17 -13.41
N ILE A 59 -4.41 18.04 -12.61
CA ILE A 59 -4.51 17.95 -11.16
C ILE A 59 -4.82 19.34 -10.61
N ARG A 60 -5.89 19.46 -9.85
CA ARG A 60 -6.30 20.70 -9.15
C ARG A 60 -5.78 20.76 -7.74
N SER A 61 -5.83 19.64 -7.04
CA SER A 61 -5.32 19.52 -5.67
C SER A 61 -4.97 18.08 -5.38
N TYR A 62 -3.93 17.88 -4.60
CA TYR A 62 -3.52 16.60 -4.05
C TYR A 62 -4.28 16.34 -2.75
N ASN A 63 -4.74 15.11 -2.53
CA ASN A 63 -5.57 14.75 -1.38
C ASN A 63 -4.80 14.02 -0.28
N GLY A 64 -3.53 13.67 -0.49
CA GLY A 64 -2.75 12.85 0.45
C GLY A 64 -3.27 11.42 0.60
N LEU A 65 -4.04 10.93 -0.37
CA LEU A 65 -4.61 9.59 -0.35
C LEU A 65 -3.88 8.70 -1.35
N VAL A 66 -3.71 7.44 -0.98
CA VAL A 66 -3.15 6.40 -1.85
C VAL A 66 -4.14 5.26 -2.01
N LEU A 67 -4.26 4.76 -3.25
CA LEU A 67 -5.06 3.60 -3.60
C LEU A 67 -4.17 2.37 -3.76
N LEU A 68 -4.43 1.34 -2.97
CA LEU A 68 -3.83 0.01 -3.09
C LEU A 68 -4.84 -0.96 -3.70
N GLU A 69 -4.35 -1.90 -4.50
CA GLU A 69 -5.17 -2.87 -5.20
C GLU A 69 -4.69 -4.29 -4.96
N VAL A 70 -5.58 -5.14 -4.46
CA VAL A 70 -5.41 -6.59 -4.45
C VAL A 70 -6.26 -7.14 -5.58
N ASN A 71 -5.63 -7.71 -6.59
CA ASN A 71 -6.31 -8.22 -7.77
C ASN A 71 -6.15 -9.75 -7.87
N ASN A 72 -6.85 -10.35 -8.82
CA ASN A 72 -6.76 -11.79 -9.17
C ASN A 72 -7.12 -12.74 -8.01
N LEU A 73 -8.01 -12.32 -7.12
CA LEU A 73 -8.56 -13.18 -6.08
C LEU A 73 -9.46 -14.27 -6.71
N ALA A 74 -9.55 -15.42 -6.04
CA ALA A 74 -10.29 -16.58 -6.57
C ALA A 74 -11.79 -16.30 -6.74
N GLY A 75 -12.36 -15.44 -5.88
CA GLY A 75 -13.77 -15.08 -5.94
C GLY A 75 -14.18 -14.05 -4.91
N PHE A 76 -15.49 -13.84 -4.83
CA PHE A 76 -16.07 -12.83 -3.94
C PHE A 76 -15.81 -13.12 -2.45
N GLU A 77 -15.85 -14.38 -2.04
CA GLU A 77 -15.62 -14.78 -0.64
C GLU A 77 -14.19 -14.43 -0.19
N GLU A 78 -13.20 -14.69 -1.03
CA GLU A 78 -11.81 -14.32 -0.77
C GLU A 78 -11.65 -12.79 -0.73
N ALA A 79 -12.27 -12.08 -1.67
CA ALA A 79 -12.26 -10.63 -1.68
C ALA A 79 -12.90 -10.04 -0.41
N GLU A 80 -14.02 -10.60 0.06
CA GLU A 80 -14.63 -10.22 1.34
C GLU A 80 -13.70 -10.47 2.54
N ALA A 81 -13.02 -11.61 2.56
CA ALA A 81 -12.06 -11.94 3.60
C ALA A 81 -10.90 -10.93 3.64
N VAL A 82 -10.32 -10.60 2.48
CA VAL A 82 -9.26 -9.60 2.35
C VAL A 82 -9.75 -8.21 2.77
N ARG A 83 -10.94 -7.78 2.30
CA ARG A 83 -11.54 -6.51 2.72
C ARG A 83 -11.75 -6.44 4.23
N LYS A 84 -12.27 -7.53 4.83
CA LYS A 84 -12.44 -7.63 6.28
C LYS A 84 -11.10 -7.59 7.03
N GLY A 85 -10.07 -8.25 6.51
CA GLY A 85 -8.72 -8.13 7.04
C GLY A 85 -8.21 -6.69 6.99
N ALA A 86 -8.36 -6.02 5.84
CA ALA A 86 -7.98 -4.62 5.69
C ALA A 86 -8.71 -3.70 6.70
N SER A 87 -9.98 -3.97 7.01
CA SER A 87 -10.74 -3.17 7.99
C SER A 87 -10.21 -3.25 9.42
N GLN A 88 -9.35 -4.22 9.74
CA GLN A 88 -8.71 -4.34 11.05
C GLN A 88 -7.41 -3.54 11.14
N ILE A 89 -6.91 -3.01 10.03
CA ILE A 89 -5.68 -2.24 9.99
C ILE A 89 -5.99 -0.78 10.32
N PRO A 90 -5.37 -0.17 11.35
CA PRO A 90 -5.70 1.19 11.82
C PRO A 90 -5.53 2.27 10.76
N HIS A 91 -4.69 2.03 9.74
CA HIS A 91 -4.41 2.97 8.65
C HIS A 91 -5.45 2.92 7.52
N THR A 92 -6.38 1.99 7.54
CA THR A 92 -7.40 1.86 6.50
C THR A 92 -8.46 2.94 6.64
N LEU A 93 -8.46 3.88 5.70
CA LEU A 93 -9.51 4.89 5.58
C LEU A 93 -10.76 4.31 4.92
N LEU A 94 -10.56 3.56 3.83
CA LEU A 94 -11.62 2.97 3.04
C LEU A 94 -11.17 1.60 2.52
N ALA A 95 -12.06 0.61 2.54
CA ALA A 95 -11.83 -0.67 1.89
C ALA A 95 -13.13 -1.22 1.29
N PHE A 96 -13.09 -1.68 0.05
CA PHE A 96 -14.25 -2.24 -0.64
C PHE A 96 -13.86 -3.29 -1.68
N VAL A 97 -14.80 -4.18 -1.94
CA VAL A 97 -14.66 -5.16 -3.02
C VAL A 97 -14.88 -4.46 -4.36
N GLY A 98 -13.92 -4.61 -5.26
CA GLY A 98 -13.98 -4.00 -6.60
C GLY A 98 -15.11 -4.54 -7.46
N ALA A 99 -15.41 -3.86 -8.57
CA ALA A 99 -16.53 -4.16 -9.47
C ALA A 99 -16.51 -5.59 -10.03
N SER A 100 -15.32 -6.18 -10.22
CA SER A 100 -15.19 -7.59 -10.66
C SER A 100 -15.62 -8.62 -9.60
N GLY A 101 -15.69 -8.24 -8.32
CA GLY A 101 -15.88 -9.17 -7.21
C GLY A 101 -14.65 -10.02 -6.88
N ARG A 102 -13.53 -9.82 -7.60
CA ARG A 102 -12.26 -10.56 -7.48
C ARG A 102 -11.08 -9.65 -7.18
N SER A 103 -11.36 -8.48 -6.66
CA SER A 103 -10.36 -7.50 -6.26
C SER A 103 -10.82 -6.73 -5.02
N VAL A 104 -9.86 -6.20 -4.27
CA VAL A 104 -10.13 -5.30 -3.16
C VAL A 104 -9.38 -3.99 -3.41
N LYS A 105 -10.06 -2.90 -3.15
CA LYS A 105 -9.52 -1.54 -3.20
C LYS A 105 -9.39 -1.05 -1.77
N ILE A 106 -8.20 -0.56 -1.42
CA ILE A 106 -7.89 -0.07 -0.09
C ILE A 106 -7.35 1.35 -0.25
N VAL A 107 -7.89 2.28 0.50
CA VAL A 107 -7.44 3.68 0.50
C VAL A 107 -6.87 4.02 1.86
N CYS A 108 -5.67 4.57 1.86
CA CYS A 108 -4.97 5.04 3.05
C CYS A 108 -4.68 6.54 2.93
N ARG A 109 -4.44 7.19 4.07
CA ARG A 109 -4.05 8.59 4.16
C ARG A 109 -2.59 8.70 4.53
N GLY A 110 -1.87 9.66 3.92
CA GLY A 110 -0.52 10.05 4.30
C GLY A 110 -0.46 11.49 4.79
N GLU A 111 0.52 11.77 5.64
CA GLU A 111 0.86 13.10 6.14
C GLU A 111 2.40 13.23 6.25
N LEU A 112 2.90 14.44 6.13
CA LEU A 112 4.30 14.75 6.46
C LEU A 112 4.52 14.60 7.98
N PHE A 113 5.77 14.39 8.41
CA PHE A 113 6.09 14.24 9.83
C PHE A 113 5.81 15.50 10.67
N ASP A 114 5.85 16.67 10.05
CA ASP A 114 5.47 17.96 10.66
C ASP A 114 3.99 18.28 10.53
N GLY A 115 3.22 17.37 9.90
CA GLY A 115 1.80 17.51 9.59
C GLY A 115 1.55 18.14 8.23
N GLY A 116 0.36 17.92 7.71
CA GLY A 116 -0.05 18.46 6.42
C GLY A 116 0.42 17.64 5.21
N LEU A 117 0.43 18.29 4.04
CA LEU A 117 0.79 17.69 2.75
C LEU A 117 1.81 18.59 2.03
N PRO A 118 2.63 18.04 1.12
CA PRO A 118 3.52 18.85 0.30
C PRO A 118 2.74 19.77 -0.64
N GLU A 119 3.31 20.93 -0.96
CA GLU A 119 2.64 21.96 -1.74
C GLU A 119 3.11 22.03 -3.21
N ASN A 120 4.36 21.66 -3.49
CA ASN A 120 4.88 21.71 -4.85
C ASN A 120 4.82 20.35 -5.56
N ASP A 121 4.74 20.36 -6.88
CA ASP A 121 4.48 19.17 -7.70
C ASP A 121 5.57 18.10 -7.57
N ASP A 122 6.83 18.50 -7.45
CA ASP A 122 7.96 17.57 -7.33
C ASP A 122 7.94 16.87 -5.96
N ASP A 123 7.64 17.57 -4.89
CA ASP A 123 7.50 17.03 -3.55
C ASP A 123 6.25 16.17 -3.44
N ILE A 124 5.13 16.57 -4.06
CA ILE A 124 3.91 15.76 -4.13
C ILE A 124 4.21 14.41 -4.79
N SER A 125 4.92 14.41 -5.92
CA SER A 125 5.25 13.17 -6.64
C SER A 125 6.13 12.24 -5.79
N ARG A 126 7.15 12.78 -5.12
CA ARG A 126 8.04 12.00 -4.25
C ARG A 126 7.31 11.48 -3.02
N PHE A 127 6.56 12.35 -2.34
CA PHE A 127 5.74 11.99 -1.19
C PHE A 127 4.75 10.87 -1.56
N HIS A 128 4.04 11.01 -2.68
CA HIS A 128 3.07 10.02 -3.11
C HIS A 128 3.71 8.67 -3.39
N THR A 129 4.87 8.66 -4.03
CA THR A 129 5.64 7.44 -4.29
C THR A 129 6.06 6.76 -2.97
N ASN A 130 6.61 7.53 -2.04
CA ASN A 130 7.00 7.02 -0.72
C ASN A 130 5.81 6.50 0.08
N LEU A 131 4.69 7.24 0.07
CA LEU A 131 3.45 6.83 0.71
C LEU A 131 2.91 5.52 0.14
N TYR A 132 2.89 5.41 -1.20
CA TYR A 132 2.42 4.20 -1.89
C TYR A 132 3.24 2.97 -1.50
N GLU A 133 4.57 3.06 -1.60
CA GLU A 133 5.45 1.94 -1.27
C GLU A 133 5.36 1.56 0.21
N LYS A 134 5.32 2.54 1.11
CA LYS A 134 5.15 2.31 2.54
C LYS A 134 3.84 1.60 2.86
N ALA A 135 2.73 2.08 2.32
CA ALA A 135 1.43 1.47 2.52
C ALA A 135 1.39 0.06 1.90
N ARG A 136 1.90 -0.11 0.67
CA ARG A 136 1.94 -1.41 -0.02
C ARG A 136 2.67 -2.47 0.81
N VAL A 137 3.84 -2.13 1.33
CA VAL A 137 4.63 -3.05 2.19
C VAL A 137 3.86 -3.41 3.45
N ALA A 138 3.32 -2.40 4.15
CA ALA A 138 2.58 -2.63 5.39
C ALA A 138 1.37 -3.56 5.20
N TYR A 139 0.62 -3.37 4.10
CA TYR A 139 -0.55 -4.21 3.83
C TYR A 139 -0.18 -5.60 3.32
N ASN A 140 0.87 -5.75 2.50
CA ASN A 140 1.38 -7.08 2.13
C ASN A 140 1.69 -7.92 3.37
N MET A 141 2.37 -7.30 4.33
CA MET A 141 2.78 -7.98 5.56
C MET A 141 1.60 -8.34 6.46
N GLN A 142 0.63 -7.44 6.61
CA GLN A 142 -0.48 -7.61 7.54
C GLN A 142 -1.59 -8.51 6.99
N LEU A 143 -1.84 -8.47 5.69
CA LEU A 143 -2.89 -9.26 5.05
C LEU A 143 -2.39 -10.62 4.53
N GLY A 144 -1.08 -10.79 4.38
CA GLY A 144 -0.52 -11.99 3.76
C GLY A 144 -0.93 -12.17 2.30
N VAL A 145 -1.30 -11.07 1.61
CA VAL A 145 -1.67 -11.06 0.19
C VAL A 145 -0.70 -10.19 -0.59
N THR A 146 -0.62 -10.39 -1.89
CA THR A 146 0.19 -9.54 -2.75
C THR A 146 -0.61 -8.32 -3.20
N ILE A 147 -0.25 -7.14 -2.71
CA ILE A 147 -0.72 -5.88 -3.29
C ILE A 147 -0.01 -5.69 -4.63
N GLU A 148 -0.76 -5.42 -5.67
CA GLU A 148 -0.20 -5.21 -7.00
C GLU A 148 0.79 -4.04 -6.98
N LYS A 149 2.00 -4.29 -7.50
CA LYS A 149 3.00 -3.23 -7.64
C LYS A 149 2.70 -2.43 -8.90
N LEU A 150 2.04 -1.33 -8.71
CA LEU A 150 1.66 -0.40 -9.79
C LEU A 150 2.51 0.85 -9.71
N GLU A 151 2.70 1.51 -10.86
CA GLU A 151 3.32 2.84 -10.87
C GLU A 151 2.43 3.82 -10.08
N PRO A 152 2.96 4.51 -9.04
CA PRO A 152 2.19 5.39 -8.19
C PRO A 152 1.92 6.74 -8.86
N THR A 153 1.01 6.76 -9.84
CA THR A 153 0.62 8.00 -10.52
C THR A 153 -0.47 8.74 -9.77
N LEU A 154 -0.42 10.07 -9.79
CA LEU A 154 -1.37 10.95 -9.10
C LEU A 154 -2.77 10.92 -9.71
N ASP A 155 -2.91 10.50 -10.95
CA ASP A 155 -4.16 10.42 -11.69
C ASP A 155 -4.78 9.01 -11.69
N ARG A 156 -4.26 8.11 -10.87
CA ARG A 156 -4.77 6.75 -10.77
C ARG A 156 -6.23 6.75 -10.35
N ASP A 157 -7.05 6.16 -11.17
CA ASP A 157 -8.46 5.95 -10.89
C ASP A 157 -8.81 4.45 -10.76
N CYS A 158 -9.93 4.18 -10.10
CA CYS A 158 -10.54 2.86 -10.10
C CYS A 158 -12.03 2.96 -10.40
N TYR A 159 -12.62 1.86 -10.87
CA TYR A 159 -14.06 1.79 -11.04
C TYR A 159 -14.78 1.87 -9.69
N ILE A 160 -15.86 2.65 -9.65
CA ILE A 160 -16.77 2.65 -8.51
C ILE A 160 -17.42 1.27 -8.43
N SER A 161 -17.47 0.72 -7.23
CA SER A 161 -18.10 -0.56 -6.94
C SER A 161 -19.22 -0.36 -5.91
N CYS A 162 -20.27 -1.13 -6.05
CA CYS A 162 -21.35 -1.20 -5.09
C CYS A 162 -21.08 -2.35 -4.10
N ASP A 163 -20.35 -2.07 -3.04
CA ASP A 163 -20.09 -3.01 -1.95
C ASP A 163 -20.97 -2.65 -0.75
N PRO A 164 -21.97 -3.48 -0.40
CA PRO A 164 -22.86 -3.21 0.74
C PRO A 164 -22.10 -3.27 2.09
N ASN A 165 -20.94 -3.90 2.10
CA ASN A 165 -20.08 -4.04 3.27
C ASN A 165 -18.85 -3.13 3.22
N LEU A 166 -18.89 -2.06 2.41
CA LEU A 166 -17.82 -1.06 2.35
C LEU A 166 -17.41 -0.64 3.76
N TYR A 167 -16.11 -0.70 4.03
CA TYR A 167 -15.54 -0.18 5.27
C TYR A 167 -15.10 1.27 5.08
N TYR A 168 -15.46 2.14 6.01
CA TYR A 168 -15.03 3.54 6.05
C TYR A 168 -14.70 3.96 7.48
N ASN A 169 -13.49 4.46 7.69
CA ASN A 169 -13.02 4.97 8.98
C ASN A 169 -12.44 6.39 8.82
N PRO A 170 -13.21 7.44 9.10
CA PRO A 170 -12.72 8.82 9.00
C PRO A 170 -11.60 9.15 9.99
N SER A 171 -11.45 8.34 11.03
CA SER A 171 -10.39 8.47 12.05
C SER A 171 -9.18 7.56 11.78
N ALA A 172 -9.03 7.05 10.56
CA ALA A 172 -7.88 6.23 10.20
C ALA A 172 -6.57 6.98 10.47
N GLN A 173 -5.60 6.27 11.04
CA GLN A 173 -4.27 6.82 11.28
C GLN A 173 -3.55 7.09 9.97
N PRO A 174 -2.91 8.26 9.79
CA PRO A 174 -2.11 8.50 8.59
C PRO A 174 -0.83 7.65 8.59
N PHE A 175 -0.34 7.35 7.40
CA PHE A 175 1.05 6.99 7.22
C PHE A 175 1.88 8.28 7.19
N TYR A 176 2.89 8.36 8.03
CA TYR A 176 3.82 9.48 8.02
C TYR A 176 4.97 9.18 7.07
N THR A 177 5.25 10.07 6.13
CA THR A 177 6.36 9.98 5.20
C THR A 177 6.86 11.39 4.85
N ASP A 178 7.95 11.48 4.10
CA ASP A 178 8.53 12.73 3.62
C ASP A 178 8.62 12.76 2.09
N CYS A 179 9.22 13.83 1.58
CA CYS A 179 9.48 14.04 0.16
C CYS A 179 10.91 13.65 -0.24
N ASP A 180 11.70 13.11 0.68
CA ASP A 180 13.08 12.75 0.38
C ASP A 180 13.12 11.55 -0.58
N ASP A 181 14.07 11.62 -1.50
CA ASP A 181 14.36 10.51 -2.39
C ASP A 181 15.05 9.42 -1.58
N VAL A 182 14.35 8.31 -1.34
CA VAL A 182 14.86 7.16 -0.58
C VAL A 182 16.21 6.69 -1.12
N THR A 183 16.42 6.80 -2.44
CA THR A 183 17.70 6.42 -3.06
C THR A 183 18.82 7.42 -2.76
N LYS A 184 18.52 8.70 -2.46
CA LYS A 184 19.49 9.74 -2.10
C LYS A 184 19.78 9.76 -0.59
N ALA A 185 18.83 9.34 0.24
CA ALA A 185 19.01 9.23 1.69
C ALA A 185 20.06 8.17 2.09
N VAL A 186 20.40 7.27 1.18
CA VAL A 186 21.42 6.23 1.39
C VAL A 186 22.85 6.81 1.49
N GLN A 187 23.16 7.91 0.79
CA GLN A 187 24.52 8.47 0.78
C GLN A 187 24.96 9.12 2.12
N PRO A 188 24.11 9.81 2.90
CA PRO A 188 24.50 10.36 4.19
C PRO A 188 24.66 9.32 5.31
N LEU A 189 24.11 8.12 5.17
CA LEU A 189 24.07 7.11 6.24
C LEU A 189 25.42 6.46 6.54
N THR A 190 26.34 6.45 5.59
CA THR A 190 27.72 6.00 5.85
C THR A 190 28.45 6.87 6.88
N LEU A 191 28.06 8.14 7.04
CA LEU A 191 28.59 9.05 8.04
C LEU A 191 27.96 8.86 9.44
N TYR A 192 26.82 8.18 9.54
CA TYR A 192 26.11 7.95 10.81
C TYR A 192 26.36 6.55 11.41
N ALA A 193 27.07 5.67 10.68
CA ALA A 193 27.34 4.31 11.14
C ALA A 193 28.00 4.24 12.52
N GLU A 194 28.84 5.20 12.86
CA GLU A 194 29.55 5.27 14.14
C GLU A 194 28.69 5.72 15.35
N LYS A 195 27.46 6.20 15.10
CA LYS A 195 26.54 6.67 16.17
C LYS A 195 25.28 5.83 16.35
N GLN A 196 25.18 4.72 15.63
CA GLN A 196 23.94 3.96 15.49
C GLN A 196 23.52 3.15 16.74
N ASP A 197 24.41 2.91 17.69
CA ASP A 197 24.10 2.09 18.88
C ASP A 197 23.02 2.66 19.83
N LYS A 198 22.59 3.89 19.61
CA LYS A 198 21.63 4.59 20.47
C LYS A 198 20.32 4.99 19.80
N LEU A 199 20.12 4.66 18.51
CA LEU A 199 18.93 5.11 17.79
C LEU A 199 17.75 4.15 18.00
N MET A 200 16.66 4.69 18.52
CA MET A 200 15.39 3.99 18.71
C MET A 200 14.45 4.28 17.52
N PRO A 201 13.58 3.35 17.12
CA PRO A 201 12.49 3.63 16.18
C PRO A 201 11.68 4.82 16.71
N GLY A 202 11.50 5.86 15.88
CA GLY A 202 10.74 7.07 16.24
C GLY A 202 11.57 8.30 16.61
N SER A 203 12.92 8.25 16.59
CA SER A 203 13.76 9.46 16.62
C SER A 203 13.90 10.05 15.19
N ASP A 204 14.22 11.36 15.07
CA ASP A 204 14.34 12.04 13.75
C ASP A 204 15.30 11.32 12.79
N ASN A 205 16.41 10.78 13.30
CA ASN A 205 17.32 9.95 12.51
C ASN A 205 16.79 8.50 12.34
N GLY A 206 15.91 8.04 13.21
CA GLY A 206 15.26 6.73 13.11
C GLY A 206 14.28 6.66 11.95
N HIS A 207 13.69 7.79 11.54
CA HIS A 207 12.74 7.82 10.42
C HIS A 207 13.42 7.54 9.07
N ALA A 208 14.54 8.20 8.79
CA ALA A 208 15.29 7.94 7.56
C ALA A 208 15.79 6.49 7.49
N MET A 209 16.26 5.95 8.61
CA MET A 209 16.70 4.56 8.72
C MET A 209 15.52 3.58 8.55
N ASN A 210 14.36 3.92 9.11
CA ASN A 210 13.17 3.11 8.94
C ASN A 210 12.69 3.08 7.48
N LEU A 211 12.73 4.21 6.76
CA LEU A 211 12.39 4.26 5.33
C LEU A 211 13.32 3.36 4.50
N ILE A 212 14.62 3.39 4.79
CA ILE A 212 15.59 2.52 4.10
C ILE A 212 15.33 1.06 4.43
N PHE A 213 15.08 0.76 5.70
CA PHE A 213 14.75 -0.60 6.12
C PHE A 213 13.48 -1.10 5.41
N GLU A 214 12.41 -0.31 5.38
CA GLU A 214 11.16 -0.66 4.70
C GLU A 214 11.35 -0.84 3.20
N TYR A 215 12.16 0.00 2.55
CA TYR A 215 12.55 -0.17 1.16
C TYR A 215 13.29 -1.50 0.91
N CYS A 216 14.30 -1.80 1.74
CA CYS A 216 15.04 -3.06 1.65
C CYS A 216 14.13 -4.26 1.89
N LEU A 217 13.22 -4.14 2.86
CA LEU A 217 12.24 -5.17 3.18
C LEU A 217 11.26 -5.42 2.04
N SER A 218 10.77 -4.35 1.40
CA SER A 218 9.91 -4.44 0.22
C SER A 218 10.61 -5.22 -0.91
N LYS A 219 11.85 -4.88 -1.21
CA LYS A 219 12.64 -5.61 -2.21
C LYS A 219 12.79 -7.10 -1.86
N ALA A 220 13.08 -7.40 -0.59
CA ALA A 220 13.22 -8.77 -0.14
C ALA A 220 11.91 -9.57 -0.29
N TYR A 221 10.76 -8.93 -0.03
CA TYR A 221 9.46 -9.54 -0.27
C TYR A 221 9.16 -9.75 -1.76
N ASP A 222 9.44 -8.75 -2.60
CA ASP A 222 9.24 -8.85 -4.05
C ASP A 222 10.05 -10.02 -4.66
N ASP A 223 11.28 -10.22 -4.20
CA ASP A 223 12.14 -11.33 -4.66
C ASP A 223 11.69 -12.72 -4.18
N THR A 224 10.80 -12.77 -3.20
CA THR A 224 10.32 -14.02 -2.60
C THR A 224 8.85 -14.30 -2.90
N VAL A 225 8.27 -13.54 -3.82
CA VAL A 225 6.90 -13.77 -4.30
C VAL A 225 6.79 -15.17 -4.92
N GLY A 226 5.77 -15.94 -4.48
CA GLY A 226 5.53 -17.29 -4.95
C GLY A 226 6.27 -18.40 -4.21
N ILE A 227 7.10 -18.05 -3.23
CA ILE A 227 7.77 -19.03 -2.35
C ILE A 227 6.90 -19.27 -1.12
N SER A 228 6.65 -20.52 -0.76
CA SER A 228 5.85 -20.89 0.41
C SER A 228 6.66 -20.82 1.71
N GLU A 229 5.98 -20.76 2.86
CA GLU A 229 6.63 -20.83 4.17
C GLU A 229 7.30 -22.19 4.40
N GLU A 230 6.76 -23.27 3.85
CA GLU A 230 7.34 -24.60 3.90
C GLU A 230 8.70 -24.66 3.18
N GLU A 231 8.93 -23.82 2.20
CA GLU A 231 10.19 -23.65 1.47
C GLU A 231 11.17 -22.71 2.18
N GLY A 232 10.84 -22.24 3.38
CA GLY A 232 11.70 -21.36 4.18
C GLY A 232 11.68 -19.89 3.73
N ARG A 233 10.55 -19.41 3.29
CA ARG A 233 10.34 -18.03 2.81
C ARG A 233 10.82 -16.98 3.80
N THR A 234 10.49 -17.11 5.09
CA THR A 234 10.95 -16.18 6.13
C THR A 234 12.47 -16.06 6.18
N HIS A 235 13.18 -17.20 6.14
CA HIS A 235 14.64 -17.22 6.14
C HIS A 235 15.21 -16.53 4.90
N LEU A 236 14.60 -16.77 3.73
CA LEU A 236 15.06 -16.18 2.47
C LEU A 236 14.80 -14.67 2.44
N ILE A 237 13.65 -14.20 2.95
CA ILE A 237 13.36 -12.77 3.11
C ILE A 237 14.43 -12.12 3.97
N LEU A 238 14.76 -12.70 5.12
CA LEU A 238 15.78 -12.16 6.03
C LEU A 238 17.17 -12.12 5.40
N THR A 239 17.54 -13.16 4.63
CA THR A 239 18.82 -13.20 3.92
C THR A 239 18.92 -12.13 2.84
N ARG A 240 17.84 -11.93 2.05
CA ARG A 240 17.76 -10.87 1.04
C ARG A 240 17.75 -9.49 1.67
N LEU A 241 16.98 -9.33 2.74
CA LEU A 241 16.93 -8.09 3.53
C LEU A 241 18.31 -7.70 4.03
N ALA A 242 19.07 -8.64 4.58
CA ALA A 242 20.44 -8.39 5.03
C ALA A 242 21.32 -7.85 3.91
N GLY A 243 21.30 -8.49 2.73
CA GLY A 243 22.04 -8.02 1.56
C GLY A 243 21.63 -6.60 1.14
N TYR A 244 20.36 -6.31 1.03
CA TYR A 244 19.87 -4.98 0.65
C TYR A 244 20.18 -3.91 1.69
N CYS A 245 20.11 -4.24 3.00
CA CYS A 245 20.51 -3.32 4.05
C CYS A 245 22.00 -3.00 4.00
N GLN A 246 22.86 -4.00 3.73
CA GLN A 246 24.30 -3.79 3.56
C GLN A 246 24.60 -2.91 2.33
N GLU A 247 23.98 -3.20 1.18
CA GLU A 247 24.12 -2.41 -0.04
C GLU A 247 23.66 -0.95 0.18
N SER A 248 22.64 -0.77 1.01
CA SER A 248 22.07 0.54 1.36
C SER A 248 22.83 1.26 2.49
N GLY A 249 23.87 0.64 3.04
CA GLY A 249 24.66 1.21 4.15
C GLY A 249 23.94 1.22 5.50
N LEU A 250 22.84 0.46 5.66
CA LEU A 250 22.14 0.32 6.92
C LEU A 250 22.85 -0.70 7.80
N ALA A 251 23.27 -0.30 9.01
CA ALA A 251 23.96 -1.21 9.92
C ALA A 251 23.05 -2.39 10.33
N MET A 252 23.61 -3.60 10.38
CA MET A 252 22.85 -4.81 10.70
C MET A 252 22.18 -4.74 12.07
N ALA A 253 22.81 -4.13 13.07
CA ALA A 253 22.20 -3.91 14.37
C ALA A 253 20.92 -3.06 14.33
N VAL A 254 20.84 -2.11 13.40
CA VAL A 254 19.65 -1.28 13.17
C VAL A 254 18.60 -2.09 12.39
N ALA A 255 19.01 -2.78 11.33
CA ALA A 255 18.13 -3.66 10.56
C ALA A 255 17.49 -4.73 11.45
N GLN A 256 18.27 -5.35 12.35
CA GLN A 256 17.79 -6.32 13.32
C GLN A 256 16.73 -5.73 14.27
N ARG A 257 16.97 -4.50 14.80
CA ARG A 257 15.99 -3.85 15.67
C ARG A 257 14.67 -3.60 14.91
N PHE A 258 14.72 -3.05 13.72
CA PHE A 258 13.51 -2.82 12.92
C PHE A 258 12.80 -4.13 12.56
N ALA A 259 13.53 -5.19 12.21
CA ALA A 259 12.96 -6.50 11.96
C ALA A 259 12.24 -7.07 13.20
N MET A 260 12.80 -6.89 14.39
CA MET A 260 12.21 -7.33 15.66
C MET A 260 10.91 -6.57 15.99
N PHE A 261 10.79 -5.31 15.58
CA PHE A 261 9.56 -4.51 15.72
C PHE A 261 8.56 -4.72 14.57
N SER A 262 8.97 -5.41 13.50
CA SER A 262 8.06 -5.78 12.42
C SER A 262 7.03 -6.79 12.91
N HIS A 263 5.76 -6.54 12.61
CA HIS A 263 4.66 -7.40 13.02
C HIS A 263 4.77 -8.85 12.47
N THR A 264 5.44 -9.00 11.34
CA THR A 264 5.59 -10.30 10.66
C THR A 264 6.90 -10.97 11.07
N LEU A 265 8.02 -10.28 10.86
CA LEU A 265 9.36 -10.85 11.16
C LEU A 265 9.59 -10.99 12.66
N GLY A 266 9.04 -10.11 13.49
CA GLY A 266 9.17 -10.15 14.94
C GLY A 266 8.46 -11.33 15.61
N LYS A 267 7.66 -12.11 14.86
CA LYS A 267 7.08 -13.37 15.36
C LYS A 267 8.11 -14.48 15.54
N GLU A 268 9.23 -14.39 14.82
CA GLU A 268 10.33 -15.36 14.87
C GLU A 268 11.65 -14.68 15.29
N PRO A 269 11.75 -14.15 16.52
CA PRO A 269 12.87 -13.31 16.95
C PRO A 269 14.22 -14.06 16.91
N ASP A 270 14.21 -15.35 17.18
CA ASP A 270 15.42 -16.18 17.15
C ASP A 270 15.95 -16.35 15.72
N VAL A 271 15.05 -16.46 14.72
CA VAL A 271 15.41 -16.54 13.30
C VAL A 271 15.96 -15.19 12.82
N VAL A 272 15.27 -14.10 13.17
CA VAL A 272 15.72 -12.73 12.88
C VAL A 272 17.14 -12.51 13.42
N LYS A 273 17.35 -12.82 14.67
CA LYS A 273 18.65 -12.67 15.33
C LYS A 273 19.73 -13.50 14.63
N LYS A 274 19.46 -14.79 14.44
CA LYS A 274 20.44 -15.71 13.84
C LYS A 274 20.84 -15.34 12.42
N VAL A 275 19.89 -14.86 11.60
CA VAL A 275 20.18 -14.53 10.19
C VAL A 275 20.87 -13.18 10.09
N LEU A 276 20.39 -12.15 10.79
CA LEU A 276 20.96 -10.80 10.68
C LEU A 276 22.25 -10.59 11.49
N GLU A 277 22.56 -11.43 12.49
CA GLU A 277 23.86 -11.40 13.17
C GLU A 277 24.97 -12.09 12.36
N ASN A 278 24.63 -13.02 11.46
CA ASN A 278 25.60 -13.76 10.66
C ASN A 278 25.72 -13.24 9.22
N ALA A 279 25.01 -12.17 8.87
CA ALA A 279 25.06 -11.49 7.61
C ALA A 279 26.01 -10.29 7.65
#